data_c061f5fcffdf06950d74b5489dd15e48
#
_entry.id   c061f5fcffdf06950d74b5489dd15e48
#
_cell.length_a   1.000
_cell.length_b   1.000
_cell.length_c   1.000
_cell.angle_alpha   90.00
_cell.angle_beta   90.00
_cell.angle_gamma   90.00
#
_symmetry.space_group_name_H-M   'P 1'
#
loop_
_entity.id
_entity.type
_entity.pdbx_description
1 polymer ?
#
loop_
_entity_poly.entity_id
_entity_poly.type
_entity_poly.pdbx_seq_one_letter_code
_entity_poly.pdbx_strand_id
1 'polypeptide(L)'
;MKESNTDTLRYSDAELEEFREIILAKRAEALKNLELLQAAIANEGNDVSDTAPTFKTLEEGSNVLSKEENARLAASQKKFIKDLDAALVRIQNGPYGVCRVTGKLIPKERLRIVPHTTMTIEAKEKQPKRR
;
A
#
# COMPACT_ATOMS: atom_id res chain seq x y z
N MET A 1 -19.66 -0.57 -29.68
CA MET A 1 -19.53 -0.90 -29.44
C MET A 1 -19.03 -1.14 -29.33
N LYS A 2 -18.77 -1.20 -29.42
CA LYS A 2 -18.37 -1.42 -29.24
C LYS A 2 -17.66 -1.74 -28.84
N GLU A 3 -17.20 -1.70 -28.58
CA GLU A 3 -16.60 -1.90 -28.00
C GLU A 3 -16.54 -2.50 -27.39
N SER A 4 -16.57 -2.37 -27.86
CA SER A 4 -16.94 -3.04 -27.24
C SER A 4 -16.65 -3.97 -26.25
N ASN A 5 -16.45 -5.07 -26.30
CA ASN A 5 -16.23 -6.02 -25.27
C ASN A 5 -15.15 -5.68 -24.32
N THR A 6 -14.03 -5.28 -24.85
CA THR A 6 -12.95 -4.88 -23.98
C THR A 6 -13.34 -3.70 -23.16
N ASP A 7 -14.21 -2.90 -23.72
CA ASP A 7 -14.65 -1.72 -22.98
C ASP A 7 -15.43 -2.11 -21.76
N THR A 8 -16.14 -3.21 -21.85
CA THR A 8 -16.98 -3.61 -20.75
C THR A 8 -16.19 -4.19 -19.60
N LEU A 9 -14.90 -4.46 -19.83
CA LEU A 9 -14.07 -5.01 -18.77
C LEU A 9 -13.16 -3.97 -18.17
N ARG A 10 -13.72 -2.80 -17.94
CA ARG A 10 -12.98 -1.76 -17.26
C ARG A 10 -13.96 -0.88 -16.54
N TYR A 11 -13.48 -0.25 -15.50
CA TYR A 11 -14.32 0.67 -14.77
C TYR A 11 -14.45 1.98 -15.52
N SER A 12 -15.54 2.67 -15.27
CA SER A 12 -15.77 3.96 -15.92
C SER A 12 -14.77 5.00 -15.41
N ASP A 13 -14.67 6.08 -16.16
CA ASP A 13 -13.77 7.15 -15.75
C ASP A 13 -14.13 7.69 -14.39
N ALA A 14 -15.42 7.80 -14.10
CA ALA A 14 -15.84 8.30 -12.80
C ALA A 14 -15.43 7.33 -11.69
N GLU A 15 -15.56 6.05 -11.94
CA GLU A 15 -15.16 5.07 -10.96
C GLU A 15 -13.65 5.06 -10.78
N LEU A 16 -12.92 5.22 -11.87
CA LEU A 16 -11.48 5.27 -11.77
C LEU A 16 -11.02 6.49 -10.97
N GLU A 17 -11.74 7.58 -11.10
CA GLU A 17 -11.40 8.77 -10.33
C GLU A 17 -11.65 8.52 -8.85
N GLU A 18 -12.70 7.80 -8.52
CA GLU A 18 -12.95 7.46 -7.14
C GLU A 18 -11.80 6.66 -6.56
N PHE A 19 -11.33 5.66 -7.31
CA PHE A 19 -10.21 4.85 -6.83
C PHE A 19 -8.93 5.64 -6.76
N ARG A 20 -8.76 6.57 -7.68
CA ARG A 20 -7.58 7.42 -7.66
C ARG A 20 -7.54 8.24 -6.37
N GLU A 21 -8.68 8.78 -5.95
CA GLU A 21 -8.73 9.54 -4.72
C GLU A 21 -8.38 8.67 -3.52
N ILE A 22 -8.89 7.45 -3.52
CA ILE A 22 -8.57 6.53 -2.43
C ILE A 22 -7.08 6.24 -2.37
N ILE A 23 -6.49 6.01 -3.53
CA ILE A 23 -5.06 5.71 -3.60
C ILE A 23 -4.24 6.89 -3.12
N LEU A 24 -4.61 8.09 -3.54
CA LEU A 24 -3.86 9.26 -3.13
C LEU A 24 -3.93 9.46 -1.61
N ALA A 25 -5.09 9.21 -1.04
CA ALA A 25 -5.23 9.36 0.41
C ALA A 25 -4.39 8.33 1.14
N LYS A 26 -4.41 7.09 0.66
CA LYS A 26 -3.62 6.05 1.31
C LYS A 26 -2.12 6.31 1.14
N ARG A 27 -1.76 6.85 0.00
CA ARG A 27 -0.36 7.17 -0.26
C ARG A 27 0.14 8.25 0.68
N ALA A 28 -0.67 9.27 0.89
CA ALA A 28 -0.30 10.35 1.79
C ALA A 28 -0.11 9.83 3.20
N GLU A 29 -1.01 8.96 3.63
CA GLU A 29 -0.90 8.38 4.96
C GLU A 29 0.33 7.50 5.08
N ALA A 30 0.61 6.71 4.04
CA ALA A 30 1.77 5.83 4.06
C ALA A 30 3.07 6.62 4.12
N LEU A 31 3.13 7.73 3.38
CA LEU A 31 4.30 8.58 3.42
C LEU A 31 4.53 9.14 4.82
N LYS A 32 3.46 9.57 5.45
CA LYS A 32 3.57 10.10 6.79
C LYS A 32 4.06 9.02 7.76
N ASN A 33 3.51 7.83 7.64
CA ASN A 33 3.94 6.73 8.49
C ASN A 33 5.41 6.41 8.26
N LEU A 34 5.83 6.43 6.99
CA LEU A 34 7.22 6.15 6.69
C LEU A 34 8.15 7.19 7.29
N GLU A 35 7.77 8.45 7.22
CA GLU A 35 8.58 9.50 7.80
C GLU A 35 8.74 9.33 9.30
N LEU A 36 7.64 8.96 9.96
CA LEU A 36 7.69 8.74 11.39
C LEU A 36 8.59 7.56 11.74
N LEU A 37 8.49 6.50 10.96
CA LEU A 37 9.32 5.33 11.21
C LEU A 37 10.78 5.62 10.98
N GLN A 38 11.09 6.36 9.93
CA GLN A 38 12.46 6.69 9.63
C GLN A 38 13.06 7.60 10.70
N ALA A 39 12.25 8.52 11.20
CA ALA A 39 12.71 9.39 12.28
C ALA A 39 12.98 8.58 13.53
N ALA A 40 12.12 7.63 13.83
CA ALA A 40 12.33 6.79 15.00
C ALA A 40 13.61 5.98 14.88
N ILE A 41 13.87 5.44 13.71
CA ILE A 41 15.08 4.67 13.48
C ILE A 41 16.31 5.56 13.64
N ALA A 42 16.27 6.74 13.06
CA ALA A 42 17.41 7.64 13.13
C ALA A 42 17.67 8.10 14.56
N ASN A 43 16.61 8.32 15.33
CA ASN A 43 16.77 8.83 16.67
C ASN A 43 17.27 7.79 17.65
N GLU A 44 17.08 6.55 17.34
CA GLU A 44 17.49 5.51 18.26
C GLU A 44 18.96 5.53 18.54
N GLY A 45 19.74 5.78 17.51
CA GLY A 45 21.18 5.79 17.69
C GLY A 45 21.67 7.06 18.32
N ASN A 46 20.88 8.10 18.24
CA ASN A 46 21.30 9.40 18.73
C ASN A 46 20.98 9.64 20.18
N ASP A 47 20.04 8.89 20.68
CA ASP A 47 19.71 9.06 22.07
C ASP A 47 19.35 10.51 22.36
N VAL A 48 18.50 11.06 21.58
CA VAL A 48 18.07 12.42 21.78
C VAL A 48 17.25 12.49 23.05
N SER A 49 17.77 13.13 23.99
CA SER A 49 17.13 13.14 25.30
C SER A 49 15.90 14.00 25.35
N ASP A 50 15.73 14.87 24.42
CA ASP A 50 14.58 15.75 24.48
C ASP A 50 13.27 15.03 24.21
N THR A 51 13.31 13.81 23.73
CA THR A 51 12.09 13.07 23.59
C THR A 51 11.52 12.79 24.97
N ALA A 52 10.27 12.46 25.01
CA ALA A 52 9.63 12.22 26.28
C ALA A 52 10.39 11.18 27.09
N PRO A 53 10.84 11.52 28.25
CA PRO A 53 11.56 10.55 29.09
C PRO A 53 10.74 9.33 29.40
N THR A 54 9.45 9.52 29.56
CA THR A 54 8.55 8.40 29.85
C THR A 54 8.61 7.37 28.75
N PHE A 55 8.56 7.85 27.54
CA PHE A 55 8.56 6.98 26.40
C PHE A 55 9.86 6.20 26.32
N LYS A 56 10.94 6.89 26.58
CA LYS A 56 12.23 6.23 26.54
C LYS A 56 12.33 5.13 27.57
N THR A 57 11.79 5.38 28.74
CA THR A 57 11.80 4.40 29.80
C THR A 57 11.07 3.13 29.37
N LEU A 58 9.96 3.30 28.73
CA LEU A 58 9.16 2.16 28.31
C LEU A 58 9.90 1.32 27.27
N GLU A 59 10.70 1.97 26.49
CA GLU A 59 11.38 1.29 25.41
C GLU A 59 12.69 0.64 25.80
N GLU A 60 13.13 0.95 26.96
CA GLU A 60 14.48 0.58 27.35
C GLU A 60 14.79 -0.88 27.19
N GLY A 61 13.87 -1.72 27.58
CA GLY A 61 14.16 -3.13 27.59
C GLY A 61 14.08 -3.81 26.24
N SER A 62 13.50 -3.12 25.25
CA SER A 62 13.27 -3.78 23.97
C SER A 62 13.79 -2.97 22.81
N ASN A 63 14.83 -2.21 23.05
CA ASN A 63 15.37 -1.34 22.00
C ASN A 63 15.72 -2.05 20.73
N VAL A 64 16.43 -3.16 20.83
CA VAL A 64 16.87 -3.87 19.64
C VAL A 64 15.70 -4.35 18.85
N LEU A 65 14.72 -4.92 19.54
CA LEU A 65 13.55 -5.44 18.88
C LEU A 65 12.76 -4.34 18.23
N SER A 66 12.62 -3.21 18.91
CA SER A 66 11.89 -2.08 18.36
C SER A 66 12.55 -1.55 17.10
N LYS A 67 13.87 -1.51 17.12
CA LYS A 67 14.60 -1.00 15.97
C LYS A 67 14.39 -1.89 14.75
N GLU A 68 14.49 -3.19 14.97
CA GLU A 68 14.28 -4.12 13.86
C GLU A 68 12.85 -4.08 13.38
N GLU A 69 11.92 -3.93 14.30
CA GLU A 69 10.52 -3.86 13.92
C GLU A 69 10.25 -2.60 13.11
N ASN A 70 10.80 -1.47 13.53
CA ASN A 70 10.61 -0.23 12.82
C ASN A 70 11.22 -0.30 11.42
N ALA A 71 12.38 -0.94 11.30
CA ALA A 71 12.99 -1.08 9.99
C ALA A 71 12.13 -1.94 9.07
N ARG A 72 11.55 -3.00 9.62
CA ARG A 72 10.69 -3.87 8.83
C ARG A 72 9.44 -3.14 8.40
N LEU A 73 8.85 -2.37 9.30
CA LEU A 73 7.67 -1.60 8.98
C LEU A 73 7.96 -0.52 7.94
N ALA A 74 9.13 0.10 8.04
CA ALA A 74 9.52 1.11 7.06
C ALA A 74 9.65 0.49 5.68
N ALA A 75 10.23 -0.70 5.60
CA ALA A 75 10.36 -1.38 4.32
C ALA A 75 8.99 -1.72 3.75
N SER A 76 8.08 -2.14 4.61
CA SER A 76 6.72 -2.43 4.18
C SER A 76 6.03 -1.19 3.62
N GLN A 77 6.20 -0.06 4.29
CA GLN A 77 5.58 1.18 3.83
C GLN A 77 6.15 1.61 2.50
N LYS A 78 7.45 1.45 2.31
CA LYS A 78 8.05 1.78 1.03
C LYS A 78 7.47 0.94 -0.10
N LYS A 79 7.31 -0.35 0.16
CA LYS A 79 6.74 -1.22 -0.86
C LYS A 79 5.29 -0.86 -1.13
N PHE A 80 4.55 -0.55 -0.09
CA PHE A 80 3.15 -0.15 -0.24
C PHE A 80 3.04 1.10 -1.11
N ILE A 81 3.88 2.09 -0.84
CA ILE A 81 3.87 3.31 -1.63
C ILE A 81 4.20 3.02 -3.08
N LYS A 82 5.17 2.15 -3.31
CA LYS A 82 5.53 1.78 -4.67
C LYS A 82 4.37 1.11 -5.38
N ASP A 83 3.67 0.24 -4.68
CA ASP A 83 2.52 -0.44 -5.26
C ASP A 83 1.40 0.54 -5.55
N LEU A 84 1.19 1.53 -4.67
CA LEU A 84 0.18 2.54 -4.90
C LEU A 84 0.53 3.41 -6.11
N ASP A 85 1.80 3.74 -6.25
CA ASP A 85 2.23 4.51 -7.41
C ASP A 85 2.00 3.74 -8.71
N ALA A 86 2.27 2.44 -8.68
CA ALA A 86 2.03 1.62 -9.85
C ALA A 86 0.53 1.59 -10.18
N ALA A 87 -0.30 1.56 -9.14
CA ALA A 87 -1.74 1.57 -9.36
C ALA A 87 -2.18 2.87 -10.00
N LEU A 88 -1.60 3.98 -9.59
CA LEU A 88 -1.94 5.27 -10.20
C LEU A 88 -1.58 5.28 -11.69
N VAL A 89 -0.46 4.68 -12.03
CA VAL A 89 -0.06 4.59 -13.44
C VAL A 89 -1.08 3.77 -14.22
N ARG A 90 -1.55 2.68 -13.63
CA ARG A 90 -2.54 1.85 -14.32
C ARG A 90 -3.86 2.59 -14.51
N ILE A 91 -4.24 3.42 -13.54
CA ILE A 91 -5.46 4.20 -13.70
C ILE A 91 -5.32 5.16 -14.88
N GLN A 92 -4.15 5.75 -15.00
CA GLN A 92 -3.92 6.73 -16.06
C GLN A 92 -3.78 6.07 -17.42
N ASN A 93 -3.09 4.95 -17.48
CA ASN A 93 -2.78 4.31 -18.75
C ASN A 93 -3.56 3.04 -19.00
N GLY A 94 -4.25 2.53 -17.96
CA GLY A 94 -4.99 1.28 -18.06
C GLY A 94 -4.09 0.09 -18.19
N PRO A 95 -4.57 -1.09 -17.89
CA PRO A 95 -5.86 -1.36 -17.27
C PRO A 95 -5.75 -1.31 -15.74
N TYR A 96 -6.75 -0.80 -15.11
CA TYR A 96 -6.82 -0.80 -13.66
C TYR A 96 -8.08 -1.54 -13.22
N GLY A 97 -7.96 -2.32 -12.14
CA GLY A 97 -9.13 -3.01 -11.61
C GLY A 97 -9.50 -4.25 -12.38
N VAL A 98 -8.60 -4.73 -13.21
CA VAL A 98 -8.82 -5.95 -13.97
C VAL A 98 -7.81 -7.00 -13.48
N CYS A 99 -8.33 -8.17 -13.13
CA CYS A 99 -7.48 -9.24 -12.62
C CYS A 99 -6.50 -9.70 -13.72
N ARG A 100 -5.23 -9.67 -13.40
CA ARG A 100 -4.23 -10.05 -14.40
C ARG A 100 -4.21 -11.54 -14.68
N VAL A 101 -4.87 -12.31 -13.84
CA VAL A 101 -4.92 -13.75 -14.01
C VAL A 101 -6.15 -14.18 -14.79
N THR A 102 -7.32 -13.67 -14.41
CA THR A 102 -8.58 -14.11 -15.01
C THR A 102 -9.13 -13.14 -16.03
N GLY A 103 -8.67 -11.91 -16.04
CA GLY A 103 -9.22 -10.92 -16.94
C GLY A 103 -10.54 -10.33 -16.49
N LYS A 104 -11.02 -10.73 -15.33
CA LYS A 104 -12.29 -10.24 -14.82
C LYS A 104 -12.07 -8.99 -13.99
N LEU A 105 -13.13 -8.20 -13.88
CA LEU A 105 -13.05 -7.03 -13.02
C LEU A 105 -12.91 -7.44 -11.57
N ILE A 106 -12.06 -6.74 -10.87
CA ILE A 106 -11.88 -6.93 -9.43
C ILE A 106 -13.03 -6.18 -8.77
N PRO A 107 -13.74 -6.79 -7.81
CA PRO A 107 -14.88 -6.12 -7.18
C PRO A 107 -14.48 -4.79 -6.55
N LYS A 108 -15.40 -3.83 -6.63
CA LYS A 108 -15.13 -2.52 -6.08
C LYS A 108 -14.80 -2.57 -4.59
N GLU A 109 -15.46 -3.44 -3.88
CA GLU A 109 -15.22 -3.55 -2.44
C GLU A 109 -13.78 -3.91 -2.15
N ARG A 110 -13.24 -4.83 -2.94
CA ARG A 110 -11.86 -5.19 -2.75
C ARG A 110 -10.92 -4.04 -3.11
N LEU A 111 -11.27 -3.33 -4.19
CA LEU A 111 -10.44 -2.20 -4.61
C LEU A 111 -10.45 -1.06 -3.61
N ARG A 112 -11.55 -0.90 -2.87
CA ARG A 112 -11.60 0.14 -1.87
C ARG A 112 -10.70 -0.18 -0.69
N ILE A 113 -10.52 -1.46 -0.41
CA ILE A 113 -9.67 -1.88 0.69
C ILE A 113 -8.23 -2.08 0.24
N VAL A 114 -8.06 -2.70 -0.92
CA VAL A 114 -6.73 -2.99 -1.46
C VAL A 114 -6.65 -2.43 -2.87
N PRO A 115 -6.55 -1.10 -2.99
CA PRO A 115 -6.66 -0.48 -4.32
C PRO A 115 -5.51 -0.81 -5.25
N HIS A 116 -4.41 -1.31 -4.72
CA HIS A 116 -3.25 -1.64 -5.56
C HIS A 116 -3.24 -3.11 -5.99
N THR A 117 -4.29 -3.85 -5.65
CA THR A 117 -4.32 -5.26 -6.01
C THR A 117 -4.45 -5.43 -7.51
N THR A 118 -3.88 -6.51 -8.03
CA THR A 118 -3.98 -6.85 -9.43
C THR A 118 -4.68 -8.18 -9.65
N MET A 119 -5.23 -8.75 -8.59
CA MET A 119 -5.89 -10.04 -8.67
C MET A 119 -7.14 -10.05 -7.84
N THR A 120 -8.13 -10.83 -8.29
CA THR A 120 -9.27 -11.10 -7.45
C THR A 120 -8.84 -11.99 -6.30
N ILE A 121 -9.69 -12.07 -5.28
CA ILE A 121 -9.38 -12.93 -4.15
C ILE A 121 -9.25 -14.38 -4.61
N GLU A 122 -10.15 -14.79 -5.48
CA GLU A 122 -10.12 -16.16 -5.98
C GLU A 122 -8.84 -16.46 -6.72
N ALA A 123 -8.41 -15.54 -7.56
CA ALA A 123 -7.18 -15.75 -8.31
C ALA A 123 -5.98 -15.81 -7.38
N LYS A 124 -5.99 -14.96 -6.36
CA LYS A 124 -4.87 -14.95 -5.43
C LYS A 124 -4.80 -16.23 -4.64
N GLU A 125 -5.94 -16.76 -4.26
CA GLU A 125 -5.96 -17.99 -3.50
C GLU A 125 -5.47 -19.19 -4.30
N LYS A 126 -5.62 -19.12 -5.62
CA LYS A 126 -5.18 -20.21 -6.46
C LYS A 126 -3.71 -20.14 -6.82
N GLN A 127 -3.07 -19.04 -6.49
CA GLN A 127 -1.65 -18.93 -6.77
C GLN A 127 -0.84 -19.82 -5.84
N PRO A 128 0.21 -20.45 -6.36
CA PRO A 128 1.06 -21.23 -5.49
C PRO A 128 1.73 -20.32 -4.48
N LYS A 129 1.89 -20.83 -3.29
CA LYS A 129 2.56 -20.05 -2.27
C LYS A 129 4.03 -19.95 -2.55
N ARG A 130 4.58 -18.77 -2.30
CA ARG A 130 6.00 -18.58 -2.51
C ARG A 130 6.75 -18.87 -1.23
N ARG A 131 7.94 -19.29 -1.39
CA ARG A 131 8.75 -19.65 -0.25
C ARG A 131 9.78 -18.61 0.07
#